data_41c0f9a10237ed52e4679e258a01b9f8
#
_entry.id   41c0f9a10237ed52e4679e258a01b9f8
#
_cell.length_a   1.000
_cell.length_b   1.000
_cell.length_c   1.000
_cell.angle_alpha   90.00
_cell.angle_beta   90.00
_cell.angle_gamma   90.00
#
_symmetry.space_group_name_H-M   'P 1'
#
loop_
_entity.id
_entity.type
_entity.pdbx_description
1 polymer ?
#
loop_
_entity_poly.entity_id
_entity_poly.type
_entity_poly.pdbx_seq_one_letter_code
_entity_poly.pdbx_strand_id
1 'polypeptide(L)'
;MTDQVLVAWIGRTDLKAGRGDAAVGLGPICQAAMAYPYSAIHLLSDFEPSEAKCFVRWLEVTARARIQLHLVKLSSPINFGEIYQGVVAVLNQLKAANTEITYHLSPGTPAMQSVWILLAKTTHPARLIQSSPEAGVEEASIPFDISAEFIPQILQQSDRRISEIAQGSPSEDAEFAHIAHRSTVMKRVVEQAKRVAIRSLPVLIEGESGTGKELMARAIHRASPRSSKPFVTVNCGAIPLELVESEFFGHKKGSFTGAVADR
;
A
#
# COMPACT_ATOMS: atom_id res chain seq x y z
N MET A 1 -10.00 10.80 -24.92
CA MET A 1 -10.86 9.94 -24.09
C MET A 1 -9.95 9.14 -23.20
N THR A 2 -10.23 9.06 -21.92
CA THR A 2 -9.44 8.24 -20.96
C THR A 2 -9.84 6.80 -21.15
N ASP A 3 -8.90 5.88 -21.33
CA ASP A 3 -9.18 4.45 -21.45
C ASP A 3 -9.56 3.88 -20.09
N GLN A 4 -10.79 3.41 -19.95
CA GLN A 4 -11.25 2.76 -18.72
C GLN A 4 -10.99 1.26 -18.79
N VAL A 5 -10.24 0.74 -17.82
CA VAL A 5 -9.84 -0.65 -17.77
C VAL A 5 -10.31 -1.30 -16.47
N LEU A 6 -11.02 -2.43 -16.59
CA LEU A 6 -11.38 -3.27 -15.46
C LEU A 6 -10.31 -4.33 -15.21
N VAL A 7 -9.91 -4.50 -13.96
CA VAL A 7 -9.01 -5.59 -13.54
C VAL A 7 -9.66 -6.39 -12.42
N ALA A 8 -9.78 -7.70 -12.58
CA ALA A 8 -10.45 -8.56 -11.63
C ALA A 8 -9.84 -9.97 -11.57
N TRP A 9 -9.94 -10.64 -10.43
CA TRP A 9 -9.75 -12.09 -10.34
C TRP A 9 -11.01 -12.81 -10.80
N ILE A 10 -10.86 -13.94 -11.50
CA ILE A 10 -12.00 -14.82 -11.77
C ILE A 10 -12.35 -15.57 -10.47
N GLY A 11 -13.59 -15.47 -10.04
CA GLY A 11 -14.12 -16.18 -8.90
C GLY A 11 -14.89 -17.45 -9.29
N ARG A 12 -15.18 -18.31 -8.31
CA ARG A 12 -15.98 -19.53 -8.54
C ARG A 12 -17.40 -19.22 -9.03
N THR A 13 -17.98 -18.12 -8.57
CA THR A 13 -19.30 -17.66 -9.00
C THR A 13 -19.29 -17.28 -10.48
N ASP A 14 -18.22 -16.65 -10.96
CA ASP A 14 -18.07 -16.29 -12.36
C ASP A 14 -17.94 -17.54 -13.25
N LEU A 15 -17.15 -18.53 -12.82
CA LEU A 15 -17.04 -19.80 -13.55
C LEU A 15 -18.37 -20.55 -13.65
N LYS A 16 -19.19 -20.52 -12.58
CA LYS A 16 -20.55 -21.09 -12.60
C LYS A 16 -21.46 -20.35 -13.56
N ALA A 17 -21.41 -19.01 -13.55
CA ALA A 17 -22.18 -18.19 -14.49
C ALA A 17 -21.81 -18.50 -15.94
N GLY A 18 -20.51 -18.62 -16.25
CA GLY A 18 -20.02 -19.00 -17.58
C GLY A 18 -20.44 -20.41 -18.04
N ARG A 19 -20.82 -21.29 -17.10
CA ARG A 19 -21.39 -22.62 -17.37
C ARG A 19 -22.90 -22.63 -17.49
N GLY A 20 -23.55 -21.47 -17.30
CA GLY A 20 -25.01 -21.33 -17.37
C GLY A 20 -25.75 -21.78 -16.10
N ASP A 21 -25.09 -21.75 -14.93
CA ASP A 21 -25.73 -22.05 -13.65
C ASP A 21 -26.70 -20.91 -13.26
N ALA A 22 -27.99 -21.18 -13.41
CA ALA A 22 -29.06 -20.21 -13.15
C ALA A 22 -29.08 -19.70 -11.70
N ALA A 23 -28.52 -20.45 -10.75
CA ALA A 23 -28.51 -20.06 -9.34
C ALA A 23 -27.60 -18.86 -9.04
N VAL A 24 -26.61 -18.59 -9.89
CA VAL A 24 -25.66 -17.49 -9.69
C VAL A 24 -25.88 -16.30 -10.63
N GLY A 25 -26.83 -16.40 -11.57
CA GLY A 25 -27.13 -15.36 -12.56
C GLY A 25 -25.92 -15.03 -13.44
N LEU A 26 -25.69 -13.73 -13.69
CA LEU A 26 -24.61 -13.26 -14.56
C LEU A 26 -23.21 -13.35 -13.91
N GLY A 27 -23.13 -13.52 -12.62
CA GLY A 27 -21.88 -13.45 -11.88
C GLY A 27 -21.30 -12.03 -11.74
N PRO A 28 -20.41 -11.81 -10.75
CA PRO A 28 -19.89 -10.49 -10.41
C PRO A 28 -19.20 -9.76 -11.57
N ILE A 29 -18.30 -10.43 -12.29
CA ILE A 29 -17.51 -9.80 -13.38
C ILE A 29 -18.41 -9.37 -14.53
N CYS A 30 -19.36 -10.20 -14.93
CA CYS A 30 -20.28 -9.85 -16.01
C CYS A 30 -21.18 -8.66 -15.64
N GLN A 31 -21.66 -8.60 -14.38
CA GLN A 31 -22.40 -7.45 -13.88
C GLN A 31 -21.58 -6.16 -13.99
N ALA A 32 -20.31 -6.18 -13.56
CA ALA A 32 -19.42 -5.03 -13.66
C ALA A 32 -19.14 -4.63 -15.11
N ALA A 33 -18.92 -5.60 -16.00
CA ALA A 33 -18.66 -5.37 -17.42
C ALA A 33 -19.88 -4.75 -18.16
N MET A 34 -21.09 -5.03 -17.69
CA MET A 34 -22.32 -4.45 -18.25
C MET A 34 -22.68 -3.09 -17.62
N ALA A 35 -22.24 -2.83 -16.39
CA ALA A 35 -22.56 -1.58 -15.69
C ALA A 35 -21.77 -0.37 -16.19
N TYR A 36 -20.55 -0.58 -16.68
CA TYR A 36 -19.65 0.49 -17.11
C TYR A 36 -19.01 0.18 -18.48
N PRO A 37 -18.75 1.20 -19.32
CA PRO A 37 -18.15 1.03 -20.64
C PRO A 37 -16.61 0.90 -20.51
N TYR A 38 -16.11 -0.29 -20.26
CA TYR A 38 -14.68 -0.55 -20.24
C TYR A 38 -14.13 -0.75 -21.66
N SER A 39 -12.99 -0.12 -21.96
CA SER A 39 -12.24 -0.33 -23.21
C SER A 39 -11.54 -1.70 -23.26
N ALA A 40 -11.12 -2.19 -22.09
CA ALA A 40 -10.54 -3.52 -21.92
C ALA A 40 -10.83 -4.08 -20.53
N ILE A 41 -10.89 -5.42 -20.44
CA ILE A 41 -11.05 -6.14 -19.17
C ILE A 41 -9.89 -7.11 -19.03
N HIS A 42 -9.12 -6.97 -17.95
CA HIS A 42 -8.00 -7.84 -17.61
C HIS A 42 -8.40 -8.78 -16.47
N LEU A 43 -8.43 -10.07 -16.77
CA LEU A 43 -8.84 -11.09 -15.82
C LEU A 43 -7.63 -11.91 -15.36
N LEU A 44 -7.44 -12.01 -14.05
CA LEU A 44 -6.46 -12.88 -13.44
C LEU A 44 -7.15 -14.19 -13.02
N SER A 45 -6.47 -15.32 -13.19
CA SER A 45 -7.01 -16.61 -12.81
C SER A 45 -5.93 -17.56 -12.31
N ASP A 46 -6.20 -18.21 -11.19
CA ASP A 46 -5.45 -19.35 -10.65
C ASP A 46 -6.14 -20.71 -10.90
N PHE A 47 -7.27 -20.68 -11.64
CA PHE A 47 -7.98 -21.88 -12.06
C PHE A 47 -7.31 -22.55 -13.26
N GLU A 48 -7.75 -23.77 -13.56
CA GLU A 48 -7.30 -24.50 -14.76
C GLU A 48 -7.53 -23.66 -16.03
N PRO A 49 -6.52 -23.60 -16.92
CA PRO A 49 -6.59 -22.75 -18.12
C PRO A 49 -7.80 -23.01 -19.01
N SER A 50 -8.30 -24.25 -19.06
CA SER A 50 -9.46 -24.63 -19.84
C SER A 50 -10.75 -23.99 -19.29
N GLU A 51 -10.91 -23.98 -17.96
CA GLU A 51 -12.07 -23.39 -17.29
C GLU A 51 -12.07 -21.86 -17.43
N ALA A 52 -10.92 -21.23 -17.18
CA ALA A 52 -10.78 -19.80 -17.32
C ALA A 52 -11.04 -19.32 -18.76
N LYS A 53 -10.52 -20.02 -19.77
CA LYS A 53 -10.78 -19.72 -21.20
C LYS A 53 -12.25 -19.91 -21.59
N CYS A 54 -12.93 -20.90 -21.03
CA CYS A 54 -14.35 -21.11 -21.27
C CYS A 54 -15.16 -19.91 -20.75
N PHE A 55 -14.88 -19.46 -19.54
CA PHE A 55 -15.50 -18.26 -18.96
C PHE A 55 -15.23 -17.01 -19.80
N VAL A 56 -13.99 -16.80 -20.23
CA VAL A 56 -13.63 -15.63 -21.06
C VAL A 56 -14.42 -15.60 -22.35
N ARG A 57 -14.52 -16.72 -23.08
CA ARG A 57 -15.32 -16.79 -24.32
C ARG A 57 -16.80 -16.46 -24.09
N TRP A 58 -17.37 -16.96 -23.01
CA TRP A 58 -18.73 -16.65 -22.63
C TRP A 58 -18.89 -15.16 -22.31
N LEU A 59 -17.97 -14.59 -21.56
CA LEU A 59 -18.02 -13.18 -21.17
C LEU A 59 -17.82 -12.23 -22.37
N GLU A 60 -16.94 -12.55 -23.31
CA GLU A 60 -16.72 -11.77 -24.55
C GLU A 60 -18.02 -11.62 -25.36
N VAL A 61 -18.78 -12.69 -25.48
CA VAL A 61 -20.08 -12.69 -26.18
C VAL A 61 -21.13 -11.89 -25.41
N THR A 62 -21.15 -12.05 -24.08
CA THR A 62 -22.20 -11.49 -23.22
C THR A 62 -21.97 -9.99 -22.97
N ALA A 63 -20.75 -9.59 -22.64
CA ALA A 63 -20.40 -8.22 -22.29
C ALA A 63 -19.91 -7.38 -23.48
N ARG A 64 -19.66 -8.00 -24.64
CA ARG A 64 -19.14 -7.34 -25.85
C ARG A 64 -17.90 -6.48 -25.62
N ALA A 65 -17.04 -6.92 -24.70
CA ALA A 65 -15.81 -6.23 -24.31
C ALA A 65 -14.57 -7.02 -24.75
N ARG A 66 -13.47 -6.31 -24.97
CA ARG A 66 -12.17 -6.95 -25.22
C ARG A 66 -11.61 -7.48 -23.91
N ILE A 67 -11.36 -8.80 -23.83
CA ILE A 67 -10.88 -9.44 -22.60
C ILE A 67 -9.47 -9.97 -22.78
N GLN A 68 -8.64 -9.76 -21.78
CA GLN A 68 -7.29 -10.32 -21.70
C GLN A 68 -7.17 -11.18 -20.44
N LEU A 69 -6.85 -12.47 -20.64
CA LEU A 69 -6.70 -13.43 -19.55
C LEU A 69 -5.22 -13.54 -19.13
N HIS A 70 -4.97 -13.41 -17.84
CA HIS A 70 -3.67 -13.59 -17.21
C HIS A 70 -3.73 -14.81 -16.28
N LEU A 71 -3.03 -15.87 -16.66
CA LEU A 71 -2.92 -17.06 -15.81
C LEU A 71 -1.81 -16.81 -14.76
N VAL A 72 -2.19 -16.86 -13.50
CA VAL A 72 -1.30 -16.65 -12.35
C VAL A 72 -1.24 -17.96 -11.57
N LYS A 73 -0.05 -18.54 -11.45
CA LYS A 73 0.11 -19.78 -10.68
C LYS A 73 0.29 -19.42 -9.21
N LEU A 74 -0.66 -19.83 -8.37
CA LEU A 74 -0.61 -19.68 -6.92
C LEU A 74 -0.44 -21.05 -6.26
N SER A 75 0.39 -21.13 -5.22
CA SER A 75 0.46 -22.33 -4.36
C SER A 75 -0.80 -22.46 -3.50
N SER A 76 -1.41 -21.31 -3.17
CA SER A 76 -2.68 -21.23 -2.46
C SER A 76 -3.40 -19.93 -2.81
N PRO A 77 -4.74 -19.96 -3.00
CA PRO A 77 -5.54 -18.77 -3.31
C PRO A 77 -5.67 -17.79 -2.12
N ILE A 78 -5.00 -18.04 -1.02
CA ILE A 78 -4.89 -17.17 0.16
C ILE A 78 -3.44 -16.75 0.43
N ASN A 79 -2.48 -17.10 -0.42
CA ASN A 79 -1.09 -16.67 -0.28
C ASN A 79 -0.93 -15.22 -0.74
N PHE A 80 -0.90 -14.29 0.21
CA PHE A 80 -0.80 -12.85 -0.05
C PHE A 80 0.40 -12.46 -0.90
N GLY A 81 1.57 -13.05 -0.65
CA GLY A 81 2.80 -12.73 -1.37
C GLY A 81 2.72 -13.08 -2.87
N GLU A 82 2.23 -14.28 -3.20
CA GLU A 82 2.07 -14.73 -4.57
C GLU A 82 0.97 -13.96 -5.30
N ILE A 83 -0.18 -13.70 -4.61
CA ILE A 83 -1.26 -12.88 -5.14
C ILE A 83 -0.74 -11.48 -5.49
N TYR A 84 -0.02 -10.84 -4.56
CA TYR A 84 0.56 -9.51 -4.75
C TYR A 84 1.51 -9.47 -5.96
N GLN A 85 2.45 -10.43 -6.03
CA GLN A 85 3.42 -10.50 -7.14
C GLN A 85 2.71 -10.70 -8.49
N GLY A 86 1.74 -11.60 -8.56
CA GLY A 86 0.96 -11.86 -9.76
C GLY A 86 0.19 -10.63 -10.24
N VAL A 87 -0.46 -9.94 -9.32
CA VAL A 87 -1.20 -8.70 -9.62
C VAL A 87 -0.27 -7.60 -10.10
N VAL A 88 0.83 -7.33 -9.40
CA VAL A 88 1.78 -6.26 -9.75
C VAL A 88 2.42 -6.52 -11.12
N ALA A 89 2.72 -7.78 -11.46
CA ALA A 89 3.23 -8.13 -12.78
C ALA A 89 2.26 -7.73 -13.90
N VAL A 90 0.95 -7.94 -13.72
CA VAL A 90 -0.09 -7.54 -14.66
C VAL A 90 -0.23 -6.02 -14.71
N LEU A 91 -0.32 -5.35 -13.56
CA LEU A 91 -0.50 -3.91 -13.49
C LEU A 91 0.67 -3.12 -14.11
N ASN A 92 1.89 -3.62 -13.98
CA ASN A 92 3.05 -3.00 -14.62
C ASN A 92 2.99 -3.05 -16.16
N GLN A 93 2.27 -4.00 -16.75
CA GLN A 93 2.04 -4.06 -18.19
C GLN A 93 0.97 -3.05 -18.65
N LEU A 94 0.08 -2.62 -17.73
CA LEU A 94 -1.03 -1.71 -18.01
C LEU A 94 -0.68 -0.23 -17.85
N LYS A 95 0.54 0.11 -17.44
CA LYS A 95 1.00 1.50 -17.27
C LYS A 95 1.14 2.21 -18.61
N ALA A 96 0.02 2.58 -19.23
CA ALA A 96 -0.01 3.54 -20.33
C ALA A 96 -0.44 4.92 -19.79
N ALA A 97 0.12 5.98 -20.35
CA ALA A 97 -0.32 7.34 -20.04
C ALA A 97 -1.81 7.45 -20.41
N ASN A 98 -2.62 7.88 -19.47
CA ASN A 98 -4.06 8.12 -19.67
C ASN A 98 -5.01 6.91 -19.49
N THR A 99 -4.63 5.89 -18.71
CA THR A 99 -5.49 4.76 -18.37
C THR A 99 -6.06 4.90 -16.97
N GLU A 100 -7.38 4.88 -16.84
CA GLU A 100 -8.09 4.83 -15.57
C GLU A 100 -8.40 3.37 -15.21
N ILE A 101 -7.81 2.88 -14.13
CA ILE A 101 -7.94 1.49 -13.71
C ILE A 101 -9.01 1.35 -12.64
N THR A 102 -9.86 0.33 -12.79
CA THR A 102 -10.86 -0.06 -11.81
C THR A 102 -10.57 -1.48 -11.33
N TYR A 103 -10.49 -1.71 -10.02
CA TYR A 103 -10.40 -3.04 -9.43
C TYR A 103 -11.76 -3.49 -8.94
N HIS A 104 -12.10 -4.74 -9.25
CA HIS A 104 -13.34 -5.36 -8.78
C HIS A 104 -13.06 -6.23 -7.55
N LEU A 105 -13.69 -5.89 -6.45
CA LEU A 105 -13.44 -6.53 -5.14
C LEU A 105 -14.23 -7.83 -4.93
N SER A 106 -15.43 -7.94 -5.52
CA SER A 106 -16.35 -9.06 -5.21
C SER A 106 -15.86 -10.44 -5.67
N PRO A 107 -15.18 -10.60 -6.83
CA PRO A 107 -14.69 -11.91 -7.23
C PRO A 107 -13.39 -12.32 -6.53
N GLY A 108 -13.17 -13.62 -6.42
CA GLY A 108 -11.95 -14.18 -5.82
C GLY A 108 -12.08 -14.46 -4.33
N THR A 109 -10.95 -14.51 -3.64
CA THR A 109 -10.86 -14.79 -2.21
C THR A 109 -10.73 -13.49 -1.40
N PRO A 110 -11.01 -13.50 -0.07
CA PRO A 110 -10.75 -12.34 0.78
C PRO A 110 -9.29 -11.85 0.74
N ALA A 111 -8.33 -12.73 0.54
CA ALA A 111 -6.92 -12.36 0.37
C ALA A 111 -6.69 -11.56 -0.93
N MET A 112 -7.30 -11.96 -2.05
CA MET A 112 -7.26 -11.25 -3.32
C MET A 112 -7.91 -9.87 -3.20
N GLN A 113 -9.06 -9.78 -2.52
CA GLN A 113 -9.75 -8.53 -2.24
C GLN A 113 -8.87 -7.57 -1.42
N SER A 114 -8.23 -8.08 -0.36
CA SER A 114 -7.32 -7.28 0.49
C SER A 114 -6.13 -6.74 -0.30
N VAL A 115 -5.57 -7.52 -1.23
CA VAL A 115 -4.47 -7.07 -2.10
C VAL A 115 -4.94 -5.95 -3.05
N TRP A 116 -6.16 -6.01 -3.60
CA TRP A 116 -6.71 -4.92 -4.39
C TRP A 116 -6.83 -3.62 -3.60
N ILE A 117 -7.38 -3.69 -2.38
CA ILE A 117 -7.52 -2.53 -1.50
C ILE A 117 -6.14 -1.93 -1.17
N LEU A 118 -5.18 -2.79 -0.81
CA LEU A 118 -3.81 -2.37 -0.51
C LEU A 118 -3.18 -1.64 -1.69
N LEU A 119 -3.24 -2.21 -2.89
CA LEU A 119 -2.64 -1.62 -4.09
C LEU A 119 -3.31 -0.32 -4.48
N ALA A 120 -4.65 -0.25 -4.42
CA ALA A 120 -5.40 0.96 -4.75
C ALA A 120 -5.06 2.14 -3.81
N LYS A 121 -4.78 1.84 -2.54
CA LYS A 121 -4.45 2.85 -1.53
C LYS A 121 -2.96 3.16 -1.40
N THR A 122 -2.09 2.46 -2.14
CA THR A 122 -0.63 2.64 -2.00
C THR A 122 0.05 2.93 -3.33
N THR A 123 0.43 1.89 -4.07
CA THR A 123 1.35 2.00 -5.23
C THR A 123 0.67 2.09 -6.59
N HIS A 124 -0.58 1.65 -6.68
CA HIS A 124 -1.35 1.60 -7.92
C HIS A 124 -2.76 2.14 -7.67
N PRO A 125 -2.92 3.48 -7.52
CA PRO A 125 -4.21 4.11 -7.30
C PRO A 125 -5.21 3.69 -8.38
N ALA A 126 -6.40 3.28 -7.94
CA ALA A 126 -7.46 2.82 -8.82
C ALA A 126 -8.82 3.02 -8.17
N ARG A 127 -9.86 3.07 -9.00
CA ARG A 127 -11.24 3.04 -8.55
C ARG A 127 -11.55 1.64 -8.04
N LEU A 128 -12.28 1.54 -6.93
CA LEU A 128 -12.72 0.26 -6.36
C LEU A 128 -14.21 0.08 -6.58
N ILE A 129 -14.61 -1.07 -7.08
CA ILE A 129 -16.02 -1.44 -7.21
C ILE A 129 -16.29 -2.79 -6.56
N GLN A 130 -17.52 -2.96 -6.13
CA GLN A 130 -18.06 -4.22 -5.64
C GLN A 130 -19.40 -4.49 -6.31
N SER A 131 -19.79 -5.76 -6.37
CA SER A 131 -21.10 -6.15 -6.90
C SER A 131 -21.78 -7.13 -5.95
N SER A 132 -23.08 -6.99 -5.83
CA SER A 132 -23.96 -7.92 -5.12
C SER A 132 -25.19 -8.24 -5.95
N PRO A 133 -25.87 -9.38 -5.69
CA PRO A 133 -27.12 -9.71 -6.41
C PRO A 133 -28.24 -8.70 -6.18
N GLU A 134 -28.24 -8.02 -5.01
CA GLU A 134 -29.32 -7.13 -4.57
C GLU A 134 -29.08 -5.68 -4.99
N ALA A 135 -27.87 -5.15 -4.78
CA ALA A 135 -27.54 -3.75 -5.07
C ALA A 135 -26.91 -3.54 -6.46
N GLY A 136 -26.57 -4.62 -7.19
CA GLY A 136 -25.87 -4.51 -8.45
C GLY A 136 -24.41 -4.12 -8.26
N VAL A 137 -23.91 -3.19 -9.07
CA VAL A 137 -22.50 -2.73 -9.03
C VAL A 137 -22.44 -1.35 -8.38
N GLU A 138 -21.64 -1.25 -7.33
CA GLU A 138 -21.45 -0.03 -6.55
C GLU A 138 -19.95 0.31 -6.41
N GLU A 139 -19.66 1.58 -6.23
CA GLU A 139 -18.32 2.02 -5.87
C GLU A 139 -18.04 1.73 -4.39
N ALA A 140 -16.93 1.04 -4.14
CA ALA A 140 -16.52 0.71 -2.77
C ALA A 140 -15.72 1.87 -2.16
N SER A 141 -16.33 2.58 -1.22
CA SER A 141 -15.65 3.62 -0.45
C SER A 141 -14.88 3.00 0.72
N ILE A 142 -13.57 3.14 0.72
CA ILE A 142 -12.71 2.67 1.81
C ILE A 142 -12.35 3.89 2.69
N PRO A 143 -12.92 4.02 3.89
CA PRO A 143 -12.86 5.25 4.69
C PRO A 143 -11.57 5.41 5.51
N PHE A 144 -10.47 4.80 5.09
CA PHE A 144 -9.17 4.96 5.75
C PHE A 144 -8.04 5.13 4.74
N ASP A 145 -6.99 5.80 5.17
CA ASP A 145 -5.80 6.05 4.38
C ASP A 145 -4.68 5.15 4.88
N ILE A 146 -4.26 4.17 4.07
CA ILE A 146 -3.20 3.21 4.43
C ILE A 146 -1.80 3.83 4.27
N SER A 147 -1.70 5.04 3.75
CA SER A 147 -0.42 5.66 3.35
C SER A 147 0.60 5.83 4.49
N ALA A 148 0.21 5.71 5.75
CA ALA A 148 1.10 5.91 6.90
C ALA A 148 1.71 4.62 7.49
N GLU A 149 1.11 3.45 7.33
CA GLU A 149 1.48 2.29 8.16
C GLU A 149 2.13 1.10 7.42
N PHE A 150 2.11 1.07 6.08
CA PHE A 150 2.52 -0.14 5.33
C PHE A 150 3.79 0.02 4.45
N ILE A 151 4.61 1.00 4.74
CA ILE A 151 5.74 1.42 3.93
C ILE A 151 7.02 0.55 3.97
N PRO A 152 7.33 -0.29 4.99
CA PRO A 152 8.67 -0.89 5.08
C PRO A 152 9.07 -1.81 3.93
N GLN A 153 8.15 -2.60 3.37
CA GLN A 153 8.50 -3.56 2.30
C GLN A 153 8.46 -2.96 0.89
N ILE A 154 7.57 -2.01 0.65
CA ILE A 154 7.48 -1.30 -0.64
C ILE A 154 8.69 -0.38 -0.84
N LEU A 155 9.19 0.22 0.23
CA LEU A 155 10.40 1.05 0.20
C LEU A 155 11.67 0.26 -0.09
N GLN A 156 11.78 -1.00 0.32
CA GLN A 156 12.93 -1.84 0.00
C GLN A 156 13.12 -2.09 -1.50
N GLN A 157 12.04 -2.15 -2.28
CA GLN A 157 12.12 -2.31 -3.74
C GLN A 157 12.42 -0.99 -4.46
N SER A 158 11.87 0.12 -3.97
CA SER A 158 12.23 1.47 -4.48
C SER A 158 13.67 1.83 -4.14
N ASP A 159 14.15 1.45 -2.95
CA ASP A 159 15.51 1.73 -2.51
C ASP A 159 16.58 0.95 -3.31
N ARG A 160 16.28 -0.24 -3.81
CA ARG A 160 17.18 -0.93 -4.76
C ARG A 160 17.36 -0.14 -6.06
N ARG A 161 16.28 0.36 -6.65
CA ARG A 161 16.36 1.20 -7.87
C ARG A 161 17.02 2.55 -7.61
N ILE A 162 16.75 3.18 -6.47
CA ILE A 162 17.39 4.45 -6.09
C ILE A 162 18.86 4.23 -5.76
N SER A 163 19.23 3.10 -5.15
CA SER A 163 20.66 2.74 -4.90
C SER A 163 21.43 2.47 -6.20
N GLU A 164 20.78 1.95 -7.24
CA GLU A 164 21.38 1.78 -8.57
C GLU A 164 21.57 3.13 -9.30
N ILE A 165 20.72 4.11 -9.04
CA ILE A 165 20.81 5.47 -9.61
C ILE A 165 21.78 6.36 -8.80
N ALA A 166 21.94 6.11 -7.50
CA ALA A 166 22.80 6.87 -6.59
C ALA A 166 24.25 6.37 -6.50
N GLN A 167 24.71 5.52 -7.42
CA GLN A 167 26.14 5.15 -7.56
C GLN A 167 27.02 6.26 -8.14
N GLY A 168 26.53 7.51 -8.15
CA GLY A 168 27.32 8.70 -8.34
C GLY A 168 27.72 9.31 -7.00
N SER A 169 28.94 9.02 -6.54
CA SER A 169 29.71 9.62 -5.43
C SER A 169 29.03 9.75 -4.05
N PRO A 170 29.56 9.12 -3.01
CA PRO A 170 29.14 9.39 -1.65
C PRO A 170 29.68 10.77 -1.24
N SER A 171 28.82 11.77 -1.14
CA SER A 171 29.09 12.87 -0.23
C SER A 171 29.11 12.24 1.18
N GLU A 172 30.25 12.31 1.87
CA GLU A 172 30.30 12.03 3.30
C GLU A 172 29.28 12.94 3.95
N ASP A 173 28.14 12.37 4.38
CA ASP A 173 27.10 13.14 5.04
C ASP A 173 27.67 13.64 6.37
N ALA A 174 28.10 14.89 6.39
CA ALA A 174 28.77 15.54 7.52
C ALA A 174 27.96 15.38 8.83
N GLU A 175 26.66 15.23 8.71
CA GLU A 175 25.74 15.07 9.85
C GLU A 175 25.90 13.73 10.59
N PHE A 176 26.37 12.68 9.93
CA PHE A 176 26.62 11.36 10.53
C PHE A 176 28.08 11.12 10.88
N ALA A 177 28.98 12.04 10.52
CA ALA A 177 30.44 11.92 10.78
C ALA A 177 30.75 11.84 12.27
N HIS A 178 29.92 12.41 13.13
CA HIS A 178 30.10 12.41 14.59
C HIS A 178 29.68 11.08 15.26
N ILE A 179 29.07 10.18 14.53
CA ILE A 179 28.63 8.88 15.05
C ILE A 179 29.75 7.87 14.83
N ALA A 180 30.30 7.33 15.92
CA ALA A 180 31.30 6.27 15.83
C ALA A 180 30.65 4.99 15.28
N HIS A 181 30.99 4.58 14.05
CA HIS A 181 30.40 3.43 13.36
C HIS A 181 31.45 2.53 12.69
N ARG A 182 32.38 2.02 13.47
CA ARG A 182 33.45 1.14 12.96
C ARG A 182 32.94 -0.29 12.65
N SER A 183 31.98 -0.81 13.43
CA SER A 183 31.45 -2.16 13.21
C SER A 183 30.54 -2.24 11.97
N THR A 184 30.51 -3.42 11.36
CA THR A 184 29.65 -3.68 10.18
C THR A 184 28.16 -3.47 10.51
N VAL A 185 27.74 -3.78 11.74
CA VAL A 185 26.36 -3.58 12.21
C VAL A 185 26.05 -2.08 12.26
N MET A 186 26.89 -1.28 12.92
CA MET A 186 26.68 0.16 13.01
C MET A 186 26.74 0.87 11.65
N LYS A 187 27.59 0.42 10.73
CA LYS A 187 27.60 0.95 9.35
C LYS A 187 26.24 0.76 8.69
N ARG A 188 25.61 -0.42 8.83
CA ARG A 188 24.26 -0.68 8.31
C ARG A 188 23.20 0.20 8.96
N VAL A 189 23.28 0.40 10.28
CA VAL A 189 22.34 1.27 11.02
C VAL A 189 22.47 2.73 10.53
N VAL A 190 23.69 3.24 10.36
CA VAL A 190 23.94 4.59 9.83
C VAL A 190 23.41 4.73 8.41
N GLU A 191 23.62 3.74 7.53
CA GLU A 191 23.07 3.75 6.17
C GLU A 191 21.54 3.74 6.16
N GLN A 192 20.90 2.98 7.06
CA GLN A 192 19.45 3.02 7.22
C GLN A 192 18.98 4.40 7.71
N ALA A 193 19.67 4.99 8.69
CA ALA A 193 19.37 6.31 9.20
C ALA A 193 19.44 7.41 8.12
N LYS A 194 20.46 7.38 7.28
CA LYS A 194 20.59 8.27 6.11
C LYS A 194 19.40 8.15 5.15
N ARG A 195 18.98 6.92 4.86
CA ARG A 195 17.84 6.65 3.96
C ARG A 195 16.51 7.17 4.50
N VAL A 196 16.26 7.03 5.80
CA VAL A 196 15.02 7.50 6.42
C VAL A 196 15.02 8.99 6.68
N ALA A 197 16.16 9.63 6.85
CA ALA A 197 16.30 11.05 7.15
C ALA A 197 15.61 11.94 6.09
N ILE A 198 15.70 11.59 4.82
CA ILE A 198 15.10 12.34 3.72
C ILE A 198 13.59 12.15 3.56
N ARG A 199 12.97 11.35 4.44
CA ARG A 199 11.55 10.97 4.35
C ARG A 199 10.74 11.51 5.53
N SER A 200 9.43 11.70 5.34
CA SER A 200 8.51 12.11 6.41
C SER A 200 7.86 10.91 7.07
N LEU A 201 8.68 10.05 7.70
CA LEU A 201 8.23 8.84 8.38
C LEU A 201 8.54 8.90 9.86
N PRO A 202 7.71 8.29 10.75
CA PRO A 202 8.08 8.01 12.12
C PRO A 202 9.30 7.08 12.16
N VAL A 203 10.26 7.37 13.03
CA VAL A 203 11.46 6.57 13.21
C VAL A 203 11.54 6.10 14.65
N LEU A 204 11.58 4.78 14.87
CA LEU A 204 11.88 4.18 16.17
C LEU A 204 13.36 3.83 16.25
N ILE A 205 14.04 4.30 17.28
CA ILE A 205 15.46 4.00 17.55
C ILE A 205 15.54 3.22 18.86
N GLU A 206 15.91 1.95 18.77
CA GLU A 206 16.03 1.05 19.90
C GLU A 206 17.50 0.76 20.23
N GLY A 207 17.77 0.49 21.49
CA GLY A 207 19.09 0.12 21.98
C GLY A 207 19.23 0.37 23.48
N GLU A 208 20.29 -0.16 24.09
CA GLU A 208 20.60 0.00 25.50
C GLU A 208 20.86 1.46 25.88
N SER A 209 20.85 1.75 27.20
CA SER A 209 21.17 3.09 27.68
C SER A 209 22.62 3.43 27.32
N GLY A 210 22.86 4.68 26.91
CA GLY A 210 24.22 5.15 26.56
C GLY A 210 24.71 4.78 25.16
N THR A 211 23.95 4.04 24.32
CA THR A 211 24.37 3.63 22.97
C THR A 211 24.33 4.73 21.91
N GLY A 212 23.97 5.96 22.26
CA GLY A 212 23.95 7.09 21.33
C GLY A 212 22.66 7.29 20.55
N LYS A 213 21.52 6.76 21.02
CA LYS A 213 20.20 6.93 20.37
C LYS A 213 19.86 8.40 20.09
N GLU A 214 20.14 9.29 21.04
CA GLU A 214 19.88 10.71 20.88
C GLU A 214 20.76 11.34 19.78
N LEU A 215 22.05 10.95 19.71
CA LEU A 215 22.93 11.41 18.64
C LEU A 215 22.43 10.98 17.27
N MET A 216 21.92 9.75 17.16
CA MET A 216 21.33 9.24 15.94
C MET A 216 20.06 10.02 15.57
N ALA A 217 19.17 10.29 16.51
CA ALA A 217 17.96 11.07 16.28
C ALA A 217 18.28 12.49 15.80
N ARG A 218 19.26 13.14 16.42
CA ARG A 218 19.74 14.48 16.00
C ARG A 218 20.36 14.46 14.60
N ALA A 219 21.14 13.43 14.26
CA ALA A 219 21.73 13.29 12.93
C ALA A 219 20.65 13.10 11.85
N ILE A 220 19.65 12.25 12.11
CA ILE A 220 18.49 12.07 11.24
C ILE A 220 17.76 13.41 11.02
N HIS A 221 17.49 14.15 12.08
CA HIS A 221 16.83 15.46 11.96
C HIS A 221 17.64 16.45 11.12
N ARG A 222 18.95 16.57 11.36
CA ARG A 222 19.83 17.49 10.60
C ARG A 222 19.93 17.11 9.13
N ALA A 223 19.92 15.82 8.81
CA ALA A 223 19.94 15.32 7.44
C ALA A 223 18.56 15.34 6.76
N SER A 224 17.50 15.77 7.46
CA SER A 224 16.13 15.76 6.95
C SER A 224 15.76 17.08 6.25
N PRO A 225 14.71 17.09 5.41
CA PRO A 225 14.13 18.34 4.88
C PRO A 225 13.62 19.31 5.95
N ARG A 226 13.55 18.87 7.20
CA ARG A 226 13.14 19.66 8.37
C ARG A 226 14.31 20.15 9.22
N SER A 227 15.53 20.06 8.74
CA SER A 227 16.75 20.44 9.47
C SER A 227 16.73 21.88 10.03
N SER A 228 16.04 22.78 9.33
CA SER A 228 15.84 24.17 9.77
C SER A 228 14.71 24.36 10.79
N LYS A 229 13.94 23.31 11.11
CA LYS A 229 12.85 23.37 12.10
C LYS A 229 13.34 23.02 13.50
N PRO A 230 12.65 23.44 14.55
CA PRO A 230 13.01 23.08 15.92
C PRO A 230 13.04 21.57 16.14
N PHE A 231 14.07 21.08 16.81
CA PHE A 231 14.14 19.70 17.30
C PHE A 231 13.70 19.67 18.76
N VAL A 232 12.43 19.32 18.98
CA VAL A 232 11.82 19.27 20.32
C VAL A 232 12.06 17.89 20.93
N THR A 233 12.74 17.86 22.08
CA THR A 233 13.00 16.62 22.83
C THR A 233 12.11 16.56 24.06
N VAL A 234 11.47 15.42 24.29
CA VAL A 234 10.66 15.16 25.47
C VAL A 234 11.15 13.89 26.15
N ASN A 235 11.51 13.99 27.42
CA ASN A 235 11.83 12.84 28.25
C ASN A 235 10.55 12.31 28.92
N CYS A 236 9.91 11.33 28.29
CA CYS A 236 8.65 10.76 28.79
C CYS A 236 8.79 10.14 30.20
N GLY A 237 9.98 9.63 30.55
CA GLY A 237 10.21 9.06 31.89
C GLY A 237 10.33 10.09 33.01
N ALA A 238 10.54 11.38 32.66
CA ALA A 238 10.62 12.46 33.63
C ALA A 238 9.26 13.17 33.85
N ILE A 239 8.24 12.86 33.08
CA ILE A 239 6.91 13.47 33.19
C ILE A 239 6.03 12.59 34.08
N PRO A 240 5.46 13.12 35.19
CA PRO A 240 4.45 12.42 35.98
C PRO A 240 3.26 12.00 35.07
N LEU A 241 2.72 10.80 35.28
CA LEU A 241 1.62 10.27 34.47
C LEU A 241 0.43 11.20 34.40
N GLU A 242 0.14 11.90 35.49
CA GLU A 242 -0.97 12.85 35.64
C GLU A 242 -0.80 14.13 34.79
N LEU A 243 0.43 14.44 34.37
CA LEU A 243 0.76 15.64 33.59
C LEU A 243 1.09 15.36 32.11
N VAL A 244 1.14 14.09 31.69
CA VAL A 244 1.54 13.71 30.35
C VAL A 244 0.66 14.37 29.29
N GLU A 245 -0.66 14.31 29.43
CA GLU A 245 -1.58 14.94 28.49
C GLU A 245 -1.42 16.46 28.43
N SER A 246 -1.24 17.09 29.59
CA SER A 246 -1.03 18.53 29.70
C SER A 246 0.29 18.99 29.10
N GLU A 247 1.35 18.22 29.24
CA GLU A 247 2.68 18.51 28.65
C GLU A 247 2.71 18.34 27.14
N PHE A 248 2.00 17.33 26.61
CA PHE A 248 1.97 17.05 25.18
C PHE A 248 0.98 17.89 24.39
N PHE A 249 -0.19 18.15 24.93
CA PHE A 249 -1.30 18.79 24.22
C PHE A 249 -1.68 20.17 24.76
N GLY A 250 -1.01 20.60 25.85
CA GLY A 250 -1.34 21.83 26.54
C GLY A 250 -2.60 21.73 27.39
N HIS A 251 -2.89 22.80 28.12
CA HIS A 251 -4.07 22.88 28.95
C HIS A 251 -4.58 24.32 29.07
N LYS A 252 -5.85 24.46 29.35
CA LYS A 252 -6.46 25.76 29.73
C LYS A 252 -6.32 26.00 31.24
N LYS A 253 -6.20 27.26 31.60
CA LYS A 253 -6.20 27.67 32.99
C LYS A 253 -7.43 27.10 33.75
N GLY A 254 -7.16 26.44 34.87
CA GLY A 254 -8.18 25.84 35.74
C GLY A 254 -8.57 24.41 35.36
N SER A 255 -7.90 23.74 34.39
CA SER A 255 -8.23 22.36 34.02
C SER A 255 -7.88 21.33 35.10
N PHE A 256 -6.92 21.64 35.98
CA PHE A 256 -6.53 20.79 37.13
C PHE A 256 -5.91 21.65 38.25
N THR A 257 -5.77 21.08 39.44
CA THR A 257 -5.13 21.74 40.58
C THR A 257 -3.68 22.05 40.29
N GLY A 258 -3.39 23.34 40.01
CA GLY A 258 -2.04 23.79 39.58
C GLY A 258 -2.00 24.41 38.19
N ALA A 259 -3.04 24.37 37.40
CA ALA A 259 -3.14 25.04 36.10
C ALA A 259 -3.37 26.55 36.26
N VAL A 260 -2.30 27.29 36.51
CA VAL A 260 -2.33 28.75 36.83
C VAL A 260 -2.47 29.60 35.57
N ALA A 261 -2.05 29.07 34.39
CA ALA A 261 -2.07 29.74 33.09
C ALA A 261 -2.39 28.76 31.98
N ASP A 262 -2.77 29.28 30.81
CA ASP A 262 -2.85 28.46 29.57
C ASP A 262 -1.46 28.06 29.10
N ARG A 263 -1.31 26.85 28.62
CA ARG A 263 -0.08 26.32 28.05
C ARG A 263 -0.31 25.59 26.73
#